data_875f366502e4f6081f020c8f3b614ebb
#
_entry.id   875f366502e4f6081f020c8f3b614ebb
#
_cell.length_a   1.000
_cell.length_b   1.000
_cell.length_c   1.000
_cell.angle_alpha   90.00
_cell.angle_beta   90.00
_cell.angle_gamma   90.00
#
_symmetry.space_group_name_H-M   'P 1'
#
loop_
_entity.id
_entity.type
_entity.pdbx_description
1 polymer ?
#
loop_
_entity_poly.entity_id
_entity_poly.type
_entity_poly.pdbx_seq_one_letter_code
_entity_poly.pdbx_strand_id
1 'polypeptide(L)'
;MRHLKDPIAPNPPDFSYPLPHLLHAPTPREGRRNPEREESMAGAAAASAAAAAVASGISARPVAPRPSPSRARAPRSVVRAAISVEKGEKAYTVEKSEEIFNAAKELMPGGVNSPVRAFKSVGGQPIVFDSVKGSRMWDVDGNEYIDYVGSWGPAIIGHADDTVNAALIETLKKGTSFGAPCVLENVLAEMVISAVPSIEMVRFVNSGTEACMGALRLVRAFTGREKILKFEGCYHGHADSFLVKAGSGVATLGLPDSPGVPKGATSETLTAPYNDVEAVKKLFEENKGQIAAVFLEPVVGNAGFIPPQPGFLNALRDLTKQDGALLVFDEVMTGFRLAYGGAQEYFGITPDVSTLGKIIGGGLPVGAYGGRKDIMEMVAPAGPMYQAGTLSGNPLAMTAGIHTLKRLMEPGTYDYLDKITGDLVRGVLDAGAKTGHEMCGGHIRGMFGFFFTAGPVHNFGDAKKSDTAKFGRFYRGMLEEGVYLAPSQFEAGFTSLAHTSQDIEKTVEAAAKVLRRI
;
A
#
# COMPACT_ATOMS: atom_id res chain seq x y z
N MET A 1 5.98 63.04 13.95
CA MET A 1 5.53 62.04 14.90
C MET A 1 4.16 61.55 14.46
N ARG A 2 4.09 60.41 13.81
CA ARG A 2 2.83 59.65 13.50
C ARG A 2 3.09 58.22 13.92
N HIS A 3 2.36 57.73 14.92
CA HIS A 3 2.39 56.37 15.41
C HIS A 3 1.80 55.44 14.35
N LEU A 4 2.56 54.50 13.84
CA LEU A 4 2.12 53.33 13.11
C LEU A 4 1.64 52.30 14.14
N LYS A 5 0.38 51.90 14.06
CA LYS A 5 -0.19 50.80 14.85
C LYS A 5 0.15 49.49 14.13
N ASP A 6 0.70 48.54 14.90
CA ASP A 6 0.92 47.16 14.47
C ASP A 6 -0.42 46.46 14.13
N PRO A 7 -0.48 45.62 13.09
CA PRO A 7 -1.66 44.82 12.80
C PRO A 7 -1.82 43.66 13.79
N ILE A 8 -3.00 43.58 14.40
CA ILE A 8 -3.44 42.51 15.29
C ILE A 8 -3.48 41.20 14.49
N ALA A 9 -2.77 40.18 14.98
CA ALA A 9 -2.85 38.82 14.44
C ALA A 9 -4.28 38.25 14.61
N PRO A 10 -4.82 37.51 13.63
CA PRO A 10 -6.12 36.89 13.75
C PRO A 10 -6.08 35.74 14.76
N ASN A 11 -7.10 35.63 15.61
CA ASN A 11 -7.30 34.54 16.54
C ASN A 11 -7.41 33.20 15.78
N PRO A 12 -6.91 32.09 16.35
CA PRO A 12 -7.09 30.78 15.76
C PRO A 12 -8.58 30.39 15.76
N PRO A 13 -9.04 29.65 14.73
CA PRO A 13 -10.42 29.23 14.64
C PRO A 13 -10.78 28.25 15.76
N ASP A 14 -11.91 28.52 16.40
CA ASP A 14 -12.53 27.69 17.43
C ASP A 14 -13.11 26.42 16.77
N PHE A 15 -12.53 25.25 17.06
CA PHE A 15 -13.00 23.95 16.59
C PHE A 15 -13.91 23.28 17.62
N SER A 16 -15.05 23.89 17.89
CA SER A 16 -16.16 23.21 18.55
C SER A 16 -16.97 22.46 17.50
N TYR A 17 -16.87 21.13 17.49
CA TYR A 17 -17.73 20.27 16.66
C TYR A 17 -19.14 20.24 17.26
N PRO A 18 -20.20 20.55 16.49
CA PRO A 18 -21.56 20.22 16.92
C PRO A 18 -21.73 18.70 16.86
N LEU A 19 -22.12 18.11 17.99
CA LEU A 19 -22.57 16.71 18.05
C LEU A 19 -23.83 16.59 17.17
N PRO A 20 -23.92 15.59 16.28
CA PRO A 20 -25.16 15.33 15.57
C PRO A 20 -26.25 14.90 16.54
N HIS A 21 -27.43 15.49 16.41
CA HIS A 21 -28.62 15.17 17.20
C HIS A 21 -28.95 13.68 17.04
N LEU A 22 -28.86 12.94 18.14
CA LEU A 22 -29.36 11.57 18.25
C LEU A 22 -30.86 11.57 17.95
N LEU A 23 -31.25 11.00 16.82
CA LEU A 23 -32.65 10.69 16.50
C LEU A 23 -33.16 9.68 17.51
N HIS A 24 -34.28 10.03 18.17
CA HIS A 24 -34.97 9.17 19.10
C HIS A 24 -35.35 7.84 18.46
N ALA A 25 -34.87 6.74 19.03
CA ALA A 25 -35.35 5.41 18.72
C ALA A 25 -36.80 5.24 19.19
N PRO A 26 -37.68 4.61 18.42
CA PRO A 26 -39.04 4.28 18.87
C PRO A 26 -39.02 3.18 19.93
N THR A 27 -39.81 3.36 20.98
CA THR A 27 -40.03 2.39 22.05
C THR A 27 -40.53 1.05 21.54
N PRO A 28 -40.05 -0.09 22.08
CA PRO A 28 -40.53 -1.41 21.67
C PRO A 28 -41.98 -1.63 22.18
N ARG A 29 -42.86 -2.07 21.28
CA ARG A 29 -44.16 -2.62 21.62
C ARG A 29 -43.99 -3.99 22.30
N GLU A 30 -44.61 -4.18 23.45
CA GLU A 30 -44.76 -5.47 24.13
C GLU A 30 -45.42 -6.50 23.20
N GLY A 31 -44.69 -7.53 22.84
CA GLY A 31 -45.15 -8.71 22.08
C GLY A 31 -45.08 -9.95 22.97
N ARG A 32 -46.21 -10.64 23.08
CA ARG A 32 -46.49 -11.81 23.94
C ARG A 32 -45.40 -12.89 23.88
N ARG A 33 -45.00 -13.39 25.05
CA ARG A 33 -44.13 -14.56 25.26
C ARG A 33 -44.82 -15.85 24.79
N ASN A 34 -44.10 -16.67 24.05
CA ASN A 34 -44.49 -18.02 23.69
C ASN A 34 -43.59 -19.01 24.47
N PRO A 35 -44.10 -19.98 25.27
CA PRO A 35 -43.31 -20.73 26.26
C PRO A 35 -42.62 -21.99 25.77
N GLU A 36 -42.40 -22.23 24.46
CA GLU A 36 -41.87 -23.50 23.94
C GLU A 36 -40.39 -23.47 23.48
N ARG A 37 -39.53 -22.60 24.01
CA ARG A 37 -38.10 -22.57 23.60
C ARG A 37 -37.06 -22.56 24.74
N GLU A 38 -37.37 -23.09 25.91
CA GLU A 38 -36.42 -23.16 27.05
C GLU A 38 -35.67 -24.49 27.22
N GLU A 39 -35.86 -25.52 26.37
CA GLU A 39 -35.17 -26.82 26.57
C GLU A 39 -33.92 -27.08 25.71
N SER A 40 -33.41 -26.11 24.92
CA SER A 40 -32.26 -26.39 24.01
C SER A 40 -30.93 -25.74 24.38
N MET A 41 -30.81 -25.00 25.48
CA MET A 41 -29.56 -24.30 25.87
C MET A 41 -28.83 -24.87 27.10
N ALA A 42 -29.27 -26.00 27.66
CA ALA A 42 -28.60 -26.64 28.80
C ALA A 42 -27.52 -27.68 28.40
N GLY A 43 -27.34 -27.97 27.11
CA GLY A 43 -26.42 -29.01 26.62
C GLY A 43 -24.99 -28.58 26.30
N ALA A 44 -24.68 -27.28 26.22
CA ALA A 44 -23.40 -26.78 25.72
C ALA A 44 -22.38 -26.39 26.81
N ALA A 45 -22.75 -26.41 28.09
CA ALA A 45 -21.87 -26.00 29.20
C ALA A 45 -21.12 -27.13 29.89
N ALA A 46 -21.36 -28.40 29.56
CA ALA A 46 -20.77 -29.56 30.23
C ALA A 46 -19.56 -30.19 29.52
N ALA A 47 -19.15 -29.70 28.34
CA ALA A 47 -18.05 -30.30 27.57
C ALA A 47 -16.67 -29.63 27.78
N SER A 48 -16.55 -28.59 28.60
CA SER A 48 -15.30 -27.84 28.79
C SER A 48 -14.50 -28.18 30.08
N ALA A 49 -14.97 -29.12 30.92
CA ALA A 49 -14.33 -29.43 32.20
C ALA A 49 -13.58 -30.77 32.25
N ALA A 50 -13.46 -31.52 31.15
CA ALA A 50 -12.88 -32.85 31.12
C ALA A 50 -11.48 -32.99 30.49
N ALA A 51 -10.81 -31.88 30.12
CA ALA A 51 -9.50 -31.91 29.45
C ALA A 51 -8.29 -31.52 30.32
N ALA A 52 -8.42 -31.44 31.63
CA ALA A 52 -7.36 -30.95 32.53
C ALA A 52 -6.78 -31.99 33.52
N ALA A 53 -6.91 -33.29 33.29
CA ALA A 53 -6.46 -34.29 34.22
C ALA A 53 -5.76 -35.51 33.60
N VAL A 54 -4.79 -35.33 32.68
CA VAL A 54 -3.79 -36.36 32.33
C VAL A 54 -2.48 -35.67 31.94
N ALA A 55 -1.65 -35.29 32.89
CA ALA A 55 -0.22 -35.04 32.68
C ALA A 55 0.51 -34.98 34.03
N SER A 56 0.66 -36.10 34.70
CA SER A 56 1.66 -36.27 35.78
C SER A 56 2.33 -37.61 35.61
N GLY A 57 3.56 -37.61 35.15
CA GLY A 57 4.37 -38.82 35.13
C GLY A 57 5.48 -38.84 34.08
N ILE A 58 6.41 -37.88 34.09
CA ILE A 58 7.73 -38.10 33.48
C ILE A 58 8.80 -37.64 34.49
N SER A 59 9.54 -38.61 35.03
CA SER A 59 10.70 -38.45 35.88
C SER A 59 11.81 -37.69 35.17
N ALA A 60 12.19 -36.52 35.69
CA ALA A 60 13.33 -35.76 35.22
C ALA A 60 14.63 -36.30 35.81
N ARG A 61 15.55 -36.76 34.96
CA ARG A 61 16.97 -36.93 35.31
C ARG A 61 17.66 -35.55 35.31
N PRO A 62 18.53 -35.24 36.24
CA PRO A 62 19.24 -33.98 36.29
C PRO A 62 20.29 -33.91 35.17
N VAL A 63 20.17 -32.92 34.31
CA VAL A 63 21.19 -32.54 33.31
C VAL A 63 22.09 -31.50 33.94
N ALA A 64 23.41 -31.78 33.94
CA ALA A 64 24.45 -30.87 34.43
C ALA A 64 24.45 -29.54 33.62
N PRO A 65 24.77 -28.39 34.26
CA PRO A 65 24.77 -27.10 33.59
C PRO A 65 25.91 -27.01 32.57
N ARG A 66 25.57 -26.71 31.33
CA ARG A 66 26.54 -26.30 30.30
C ARG A 66 27.07 -24.89 30.62
N PRO A 67 28.38 -24.63 30.43
CA PRO A 67 28.93 -23.31 30.63
C PRO A 67 28.35 -22.32 29.59
N SER A 68 27.91 -21.17 30.08
CA SER A 68 27.44 -20.04 29.26
C SER A 68 28.58 -19.52 28.39
N PRO A 69 28.35 -19.23 27.08
CA PRO A 69 29.33 -18.51 26.31
C PRO A 69 29.42 -17.06 26.83
N SER A 70 30.64 -16.63 27.11
CA SER A 70 30.97 -15.28 27.53
C SER A 70 30.41 -14.28 26.49
N ARG A 71 29.48 -13.42 26.92
CA ARG A 71 29.04 -12.27 26.14
C ARG A 71 30.23 -11.34 25.90
N ALA A 72 30.78 -11.39 24.70
CA ALA A 72 31.59 -10.29 24.20
C ALA A 72 30.70 -9.04 24.17
N ARG A 73 31.07 -8.02 24.92
CA ARG A 73 30.40 -6.72 24.91
C ARG A 73 30.56 -6.12 23.51
N ALA A 74 29.47 -6.00 22.77
CA ALA A 74 29.41 -5.14 21.60
C ALA A 74 29.71 -3.68 22.01
N PRO A 75 30.46 -2.93 21.19
CA PRO A 75 30.78 -1.53 21.49
C PRO A 75 29.49 -0.70 21.50
N ARG A 76 29.21 -0.08 22.66
CA ARG A 76 28.22 0.99 22.79
C ARG A 76 28.78 2.24 22.14
N SER A 77 27.96 2.91 21.39
CA SER A 77 28.10 4.29 20.87
C SER A 77 28.46 4.42 19.38
N VAL A 78 27.43 4.41 18.54
CA VAL A 78 27.43 5.29 17.36
C VAL A 78 26.00 5.83 17.22
N VAL A 79 25.61 6.78 18.05
CA VAL A 79 24.53 7.74 17.75
C VAL A 79 24.79 8.99 18.58
N ARG A 80 25.59 9.91 18.07
CA ARG A 80 25.54 11.37 18.34
C ARG A 80 26.66 12.08 17.58
N ALA A 81 26.31 12.69 16.47
CA ALA A 81 26.95 13.90 16.00
C ALA A 81 26.02 14.61 15.02
N ALA A 82 25.28 15.60 15.49
CA ALA A 82 24.81 16.66 14.62
C ALA A 82 26.03 17.48 14.21
N ILE A 83 26.40 17.41 12.94
CA ILE A 83 27.47 18.23 12.38
C ILE A 83 26.83 19.26 11.46
N SER A 84 26.99 20.54 11.79
CA SER A 84 26.75 21.63 10.85
C SER A 84 27.79 21.55 9.72
N VAL A 85 27.32 21.41 8.50
CA VAL A 85 28.18 21.31 7.30
C VAL A 85 28.16 22.64 6.57
N GLU A 86 29.32 23.23 6.40
CA GLU A 86 29.59 24.33 5.46
C GLU A 86 29.38 23.85 4.01
N LYS A 87 28.71 24.67 3.18
CA LYS A 87 28.43 24.39 1.78
C LYS A 87 29.70 24.49 0.91
N GLY A 88 30.44 23.38 0.79
CA GLY A 88 31.30 23.07 -0.35
C GLY A 88 30.57 21.99 -1.19
N GLU A 89 30.75 21.96 -2.51
CA GLU A 89 30.23 20.89 -3.34
C GLU A 89 30.81 19.55 -2.84
N LYS A 90 29.99 18.80 -2.10
CA LYS A 90 30.39 17.52 -1.53
C LYS A 90 30.33 16.48 -2.64
N ALA A 91 31.43 15.76 -2.87
CA ALA A 91 31.42 14.63 -3.78
C ALA A 91 30.42 13.56 -3.33
N TYR A 92 29.67 12.98 -4.26
CA TYR A 92 28.75 11.88 -3.99
C TYR A 92 29.50 10.71 -3.36
N THR A 93 29.07 10.27 -2.19
CA THR A 93 29.59 9.10 -1.47
C THR A 93 28.47 8.35 -0.80
N VAL A 94 28.61 7.04 -0.61
CA VAL A 94 27.66 6.15 0.06
C VAL A 94 28.36 5.27 1.11
N GLU A 95 29.50 5.70 1.62
CA GLU A 95 30.35 4.92 2.55
C GLU A 95 29.64 4.59 3.87
N LYS A 96 28.93 5.55 4.46
CA LYS A 96 28.16 5.31 5.69
C LYS A 96 26.95 4.40 5.43
N SER A 97 26.29 4.58 4.30
CA SER A 97 25.21 3.70 3.87
C SER A 97 25.70 2.26 3.72
N GLU A 98 26.91 2.05 3.16
CA GLU A 98 27.53 0.74 3.03
C GLU A 98 27.84 0.11 4.39
N GLU A 99 28.46 0.84 5.30
CA GLU A 99 28.77 0.38 6.66
C GLU A 99 27.49 -0.06 7.40
N ILE A 100 26.45 0.81 7.43
CA ILE A 100 25.20 0.55 8.12
C ILE A 100 24.46 -0.64 7.46
N PHE A 101 24.42 -0.69 6.13
CA PHE A 101 23.75 -1.77 5.43
C PHE A 101 24.45 -3.12 5.62
N ASN A 102 25.78 -3.16 5.66
CA ASN A 102 26.54 -4.37 5.98
C ASN A 102 26.25 -4.86 7.41
N ALA A 103 26.17 -3.96 8.38
CA ALA A 103 25.74 -4.31 9.74
C ALA A 103 24.27 -4.82 9.77
N ALA A 104 23.38 -4.24 8.96
CA ALA A 104 21.98 -4.65 8.89
C ALA A 104 21.80 -6.09 8.35
N LYS A 105 22.70 -6.58 7.47
CA LYS A 105 22.67 -7.96 6.97
C LYS A 105 22.88 -9.01 8.06
N GLU A 106 23.58 -8.67 9.13
CA GLU A 106 23.78 -9.54 10.28
C GLU A 106 22.57 -9.55 11.22
N LEU A 107 21.65 -8.58 11.08
CA LEU A 107 20.51 -8.38 11.97
C LEU A 107 19.18 -8.78 11.34
N MET A 108 19.06 -8.61 10.01
CA MET A 108 17.82 -8.83 9.26
C MET A 108 18.11 -9.60 7.96
N PRO A 109 17.21 -10.46 7.50
CA PRO A 109 17.38 -11.19 6.25
C PRO A 109 17.66 -10.26 5.06
N GLY A 110 18.88 -10.30 4.53
CA GLY A 110 19.32 -9.43 3.43
C GLY A 110 19.44 -7.94 3.80
N GLY A 111 19.44 -7.60 5.09
CA GLY A 111 19.57 -6.22 5.60
C GLY A 111 18.31 -5.36 5.48
N VAL A 112 17.16 -5.93 5.14
CA VAL A 112 15.92 -5.18 4.81
C VAL A 112 14.66 -5.86 5.37
N ASN A 113 13.60 -5.06 5.54
CA ASN A 113 12.26 -5.53 5.89
C ASN A 113 11.32 -5.65 4.67
N SER A 114 11.83 -5.37 3.45
CA SER A 114 11.13 -5.62 2.18
C SER A 114 12.16 -5.86 1.07
N PRO A 115 12.02 -6.96 0.26
CA PRO A 115 13.09 -7.46 -0.61
C PRO A 115 13.62 -6.45 -1.63
N VAL A 116 12.76 -5.63 -2.23
CA VAL A 116 13.12 -4.68 -3.28
C VAL A 116 14.12 -3.61 -2.78
N ARG A 117 14.11 -3.29 -1.49
CA ARG A 117 15.01 -2.31 -0.85
C ARG A 117 16.49 -2.75 -0.83
N ALA A 118 16.76 -4.03 -1.11
CA ALA A 118 18.13 -4.55 -1.16
C ALA A 118 18.83 -4.34 -2.52
N PHE A 119 18.23 -3.61 -3.45
CA PHE A 119 18.77 -3.25 -4.79
C PHE A 119 19.21 -4.41 -5.68
N LYS A 120 18.73 -5.64 -5.40
CA LYS A 120 19.14 -6.83 -6.17
C LYS A 120 18.84 -6.71 -7.67
N SER A 121 17.75 -6.04 -8.04
CA SER A 121 17.34 -5.88 -9.45
C SER A 121 18.16 -4.83 -10.20
N VAL A 122 18.74 -3.87 -9.50
CA VAL A 122 19.43 -2.72 -10.12
C VAL A 122 20.94 -2.74 -9.85
N GLY A 123 21.37 -3.53 -8.86
CA GLY A 123 22.76 -3.56 -8.40
C GLY A 123 23.17 -2.27 -7.68
N GLY A 124 24.42 -2.20 -7.27
CA GLY A 124 24.96 -1.09 -6.51
C GLY A 124 24.69 -1.21 -5.00
N GLN A 125 25.02 -0.16 -4.26
CA GLN A 125 24.90 -0.07 -2.81
C GLN A 125 23.52 0.48 -2.45
N PRO A 126 22.71 -0.23 -1.64
CA PRO A 126 21.48 0.34 -1.06
C PRO A 126 21.76 1.57 -0.21
N ILE A 127 20.94 2.60 -0.40
CA ILE A 127 21.04 3.87 0.32
C ILE A 127 20.31 3.75 1.65
N VAL A 128 20.92 4.27 2.72
CA VAL A 128 20.30 4.38 4.05
C VAL A 128 19.90 5.83 4.28
N PHE A 129 18.60 6.07 4.38
CA PHE A 129 18.04 7.41 4.56
C PHE A 129 17.99 7.81 6.04
N ASP A 130 18.23 9.09 6.31
CA ASP A 130 18.17 9.72 7.63
C ASP A 130 16.87 10.51 7.82
N SER A 131 16.49 11.30 6.80
CA SER A 131 15.35 12.21 6.91
C SER A 131 14.66 12.47 5.58
N VAL A 132 13.43 12.96 5.67
CA VAL A 132 12.58 13.27 4.52
C VAL A 132 11.76 14.54 4.74
N LYS A 133 11.53 15.35 3.69
CA LYS A 133 10.63 16.50 3.73
C LYS A 133 10.14 16.88 2.33
N GLY A 134 8.85 17.08 2.16
CA GLY A 134 8.26 17.44 0.87
C GLY A 134 8.57 16.40 -0.21
N SER A 135 9.24 16.82 -1.29
CA SER A 135 9.70 15.95 -2.40
C SER A 135 11.13 15.43 -2.20
N ARG A 136 11.73 15.62 -1.02
CA ARG A 136 13.16 15.34 -0.77
C ARG A 136 13.37 14.23 0.26
N MET A 137 14.47 13.50 0.04
CA MET A 137 15.05 12.56 1.00
C MET A 137 16.54 12.85 1.17
N TRP A 138 17.05 12.70 2.39
CA TRP A 138 18.48 12.84 2.70
C TRP A 138 18.98 11.52 3.28
N ASP A 139 20.12 11.06 2.76
CA ASP A 139 20.77 9.86 3.28
C ASP A 139 21.73 10.18 4.44
N VAL A 140 22.21 9.13 5.09
CA VAL A 140 23.19 9.24 6.21
C VAL A 140 24.56 9.76 5.76
N ASP A 141 24.85 9.73 4.48
CA ASP A 141 26.05 10.28 3.87
C ASP A 141 25.88 11.78 3.57
N GLY A 142 24.65 12.33 3.68
CA GLY A 142 24.29 13.73 3.46
C GLY A 142 24.06 14.08 1.99
N ASN A 143 23.77 13.11 1.15
CA ASN A 143 23.27 13.36 -0.20
C ASN A 143 21.78 13.67 -0.16
N GLU A 144 21.31 14.53 -1.07
CA GLU A 144 19.91 14.91 -1.24
C GLU A 144 19.37 14.30 -2.52
N TYR A 145 18.14 13.79 -2.45
CA TYR A 145 17.45 13.16 -3.58
C TYR A 145 16.05 13.72 -3.78
N ILE A 146 15.66 13.94 -5.05
CA ILE A 146 14.24 14.08 -5.42
C ILE A 146 13.63 12.69 -5.40
N ASP A 147 12.57 12.48 -4.60
CA ASP A 147 11.99 11.16 -4.36
C ASP A 147 10.76 10.90 -5.25
N TYR A 148 10.83 9.88 -6.07
CA TYR A 148 9.71 9.37 -6.88
C TYR A 148 9.20 7.99 -6.40
N VAL A 149 9.65 7.51 -5.25
CA VAL A 149 9.12 6.32 -4.59
C VAL A 149 7.95 6.66 -3.67
N GLY A 150 8.00 7.83 -3.02
CA GLY A 150 6.92 8.34 -2.17
C GLY A 150 6.54 7.37 -1.06
N SER A 151 7.53 6.74 -0.38
CA SER A 151 7.31 5.66 0.60
C SER A 151 6.51 4.47 0.03
N TRP A 152 6.64 4.19 -1.27
CA TRP A 152 5.86 3.18 -2.03
C TRP A 152 4.39 3.58 -2.20
N GLY A 153 4.13 4.89 -2.24
CA GLY A 153 2.83 5.46 -2.57
C GLY A 153 2.12 6.29 -1.49
N PRO A 154 2.33 6.11 -0.18
CA PRO A 154 1.62 6.91 0.84
C PRO A 154 1.85 8.42 0.74
N ALA A 155 3.03 8.88 0.32
CA ALA A 155 3.44 10.28 0.39
C ALA A 155 2.88 11.16 -0.76
N ILE A 156 1.59 11.01 -1.09
CA ILE A 156 0.95 11.79 -2.17
C ILE A 156 0.93 13.30 -1.92
N ILE A 157 0.90 13.74 -0.66
CA ILE A 157 0.97 15.15 -0.27
C ILE A 157 2.41 15.63 -0.03
N GLY A 158 3.39 14.75 -0.20
CA GLY A 158 4.78 14.94 0.17
C GLY A 158 5.11 14.36 1.55
N HIS A 159 6.40 14.29 1.85
CA HIS A 159 6.90 13.78 3.12
C HIS A 159 6.76 14.80 4.24
N ALA A 160 6.53 14.29 5.46
CA ALA A 160 6.55 15.06 6.70
C ALA A 160 5.72 16.36 6.63
N ASP A 161 4.50 16.28 6.08
CA ASP A 161 3.57 17.41 5.99
C ASP A 161 3.35 18.02 7.39
N ASP A 162 3.46 19.35 7.50
CA ASP A 162 3.43 20.04 8.79
C ASP A 162 2.06 19.94 9.47
N THR A 163 0.97 19.95 8.69
CA THR A 163 -0.39 19.81 9.21
C THR A 163 -0.64 18.40 9.77
N VAL A 164 -0.19 17.37 9.04
CA VAL A 164 -0.29 15.96 9.50
C VAL A 164 0.57 15.77 10.76
N ASN A 165 1.82 16.26 10.75
CA ASN A 165 2.73 16.13 11.88
C ASN A 165 2.18 16.84 13.14
N ALA A 166 1.64 18.05 13.01
CA ALA A 166 1.02 18.77 14.13
C ALA A 166 -0.15 17.99 14.73
N ALA A 167 -1.03 17.44 13.89
CA ALA A 167 -2.16 16.62 14.35
C ALA A 167 -1.70 15.32 15.05
N LEU A 168 -0.65 14.68 14.52
CA LEU A 168 -0.07 13.48 15.15
C LEU A 168 0.53 13.79 16.52
N ILE A 169 1.22 14.91 16.71
CA ILE A 169 1.76 15.35 18.00
C ILE A 169 0.63 15.51 19.04
N GLU A 170 -0.49 16.13 18.64
CA GLU A 170 -1.64 16.29 19.53
C GLU A 170 -2.32 14.95 19.89
N THR A 171 -2.41 14.04 18.91
CA THR A 171 -2.96 12.71 19.15
C THR A 171 -2.03 11.87 20.03
N LEU A 172 -0.72 11.97 19.84
CA LEU A 172 0.30 11.26 20.63
C LEU A 172 0.19 11.56 22.12
N LYS A 173 -0.19 12.79 22.51
CA LYS A 173 -0.42 13.18 23.92
C LYS A 173 -1.57 12.39 24.57
N LYS A 174 -2.49 11.80 23.77
CA LYS A 174 -3.64 11.01 24.24
C LYS A 174 -3.33 9.50 24.26
N GLY A 175 -2.25 9.07 23.64
CA GLY A 175 -1.82 7.68 23.56
C GLY A 175 -1.66 7.18 22.11
N THR A 176 -0.90 6.11 21.95
CA THR A 176 -0.57 5.53 20.64
C THR A 176 -1.56 4.45 20.20
N SER A 177 -2.22 3.78 21.17
CA SER A 177 -3.17 2.69 20.94
C SER A 177 -4.10 2.57 22.15
N PHE A 178 -5.38 2.34 21.89
CA PHE A 178 -6.37 2.24 22.99
C PHE A 178 -6.82 0.80 23.24
N GLY A 179 -6.72 -0.10 22.24
CA GLY A 179 -7.30 -1.44 22.33
C GLY A 179 -8.83 -1.43 22.49
N ALA A 180 -9.47 -0.32 22.10
CA ALA A 180 -10.89 -0.03 22.21
C ALA A 180 -11.30 0.90 21.06
N PRO A 181 -12.60 0.96 20.68
CA PRO A 181 -13.08 1.88 19.65
C PRO A 181 -12.77 3.35 19.99
N CYS A 182 -12.47 4.15 18.98
CA CYS A 182 -12.27 5.59 19.14
C CYS A 182 -13.00 6.40 18.05
N VAL A 183 -13.32 7.66 18.35
CA VAL A 183 -14.07 8.55 17.45
C VAL A 183 -13.37 8.74 16.09
N LEU A 184 -12.04 8.69 16.07
CA LEU A 184 -11.28 8.88 14.84
C LEU A 184 -11.52 7.78 13.80
N GLU A 185 -11.87 6.56 14.25
CA GLU A 185 -12.29 5.48 13.35
C GLU A 185 -13.58 5.85 12.61
N ASN A 186 -14.57 6.41 13.32
CA ASN A 186 -15.81 6.86 12.69
C ASN A 186 -15.55 7.97 11.67
N VAL A 187 -14.72 8.96 12.02
CA VAL A 187 -14.39 10.08 11.12
C VAL A 187 -13.72 9.59 9.84
N LEU A 188 -12.71 8.72 9.95
CA LEU A 188 -12.05 8.20 8.76
C LEU A 188 -12.98 7.27 7.95
N ALA A 189 -13.82 6.47 8.62
CA ALA A 189 -14.81 5.63 7.95
C ALA A 189 -15.82 6.46 7.14
N GLU A 190 -16.37 7.53 7.71
CA GLU A 190 -17.26 8.45 7.02
C GLU A 190 -16.59 9.10 5.81
N MET A 191 -15.35 9.53 5.94
CA MET A 191 -14.57 10.10 4.81
C MET A 191 -14.38 9.08 3.69
N VAL A 192 -14.02 7.84 4.01
CA VAL A 192 -13.83 6.76 3.03
C VAL A 192 -15.15 6.40 2.34
N ILE A 193 -16.23 6.21 3.10
CA ILE A 193 -17.57 5.87 2.57
C ILE A 193 -18.10 7.00 1.68
N SER A 194 -17.88 8.25 2.07
CA SER A 194 -18.34 9.41 1.27
C SER A 194 -17.55 9.58 -0.02
N ALA A 195 -16.30 9.13 -0.08
CA ALA A 195 -15.42 9.30 -1.22
C ALA A 195 -15.50 8.15 -2.23
N VAL A 196 -15.52 6.91 -1.75
CA VAL A 196 -15.31 5.71 -2.58
C VAL A 196 -16.64 5.09 -2.99
N PRO A 197 -17.03 5.14 -4.28
CA PRO A 197 -18.40 4.82 -4.75
C PRO A 197 -18.93 3.44 -4.37
N SER A 198 -18.06 2.41 -4.27
CA SER A 198 -18.47 1.04 -3.93
C SER A 198 -18.62 0.79 -2.43
N ILE A 199 -18.14 1.69 -1.57
CA ILE A 199 -18.02 1.42 -0.13
C ILE A 199 -19.21 1.99 0.63
N GLU A 200 -20.12 1.12 1.07
CA GLU A 200 -21.22 1.43 1.98
C GLU A 200 -20.86 1.13 3.45
N MET A 201 -19.89 0.22 3.66
CA MET A 201 -19.36 -0.17 4.96
C MET A 201 -17.89 -0.53 4.84
N VAL A 202 -17.06 -0.19 5.85
CA VAL A 202 -15.60 -0.39 5.83
C VAL A 202 -15.10 -1.07 7.11
N ARG A 203 -14.05 -1.88 6.98
CA ARG A 203 -13.29 -2.46 8.09
C ARG A 203 -11.81 -2.04 7.97
N PHE A 204 -11.28 -1.37 8.99
CA PHE A 204 -9.86 -1.03 9.08
C PHE A 204 -9.02 -2.22 9.55
N VAL A 205 -7.81 -2.30 9.01
CA VAL A 205 -6.75 -3.26 9.32
C VAL A 205 -5.39 -2.54 9.29
N ASN A 206 -4.25 -3.25 9.44
CA ASN A 206 -2.95 -2.59 9.59
C ASN A 206 -2.11 -2.55 8.31
N SER A 207 -2.52 -3.24 7.25
CA SER A 207 -1.77 -3.30 5.99
C SER A 207 -2.67 -3.65 4.80
N GLY A 208 -2.18 -3.38 3.57
CA GLY A 208 -2.82 -3.84 2.35
C GLY A 208 -2.91 -5.38 2.26
N THR A 209 -1.91 -6.10 2.80
CA THR A 209 -1.95 -7.57 2.89
C THR A 209 -3.12 -8.05 3.74
N GLU A 210 -3.33 -7.46 4.92
CA GLU A 210 -4.47 -7.80 5.77
C GLU A 210 -5.81 -7.43 5.11
N ALA A 211 -5.87 -6.31 4.39
CA ALA A 211 -7.05 -5.90 3.64
C ALA A 211 -7.42 -6.91 2.56
N CYS A 212 -6.46 -7.31 1.73
CA CYS A 212 -6.67 -8.30 0.67
C CYS A 212 -6.99 -9.69 1.26
N MET A 213 -6.33 -10.10 2.35
CA MET A 213 -6.63 -11.36 3.05
C MET A 213 -8.04 -11.35 3.65
N GLY A 214 -8.47 -10.22 4.21
CA GLY A 214 -9.84 -10.03 4.70
C GLY A 214 -10.87 -10.09 3.57
N ALA A 215 -10.62 -9.36 2.48
CA ALA A 215 -11.47 -9.36 1.30
C ALA A 215 -11.59 -10.76 0.66
N LEU A 216 -10.48 -11.50 0.55
CA LEU A 216 -10.48 -12.87 0.03
C LEU A 216 -11.40 -13.80 0.84
N ARG A 217 -11.27 -13.75 2.16
CA ARG A 217 -12.14 -14.55 3.04
C ARG A 217 -13.59 -14.12 2.93
N LEU A 218 -13.82 -12.82 2.81
CA LEU A 218 -15.15 -12.22 2.69
C LEU A 218 -15.88 -12.68 1.42
N VAL A 219 -15.23 -12.58 0.25
CA VAL A 219 -15.86 -12.97 -1.02
C VAL A 219 -16.17 -14.46 -1.08
N ARG A 220 -15.30 -15.31 -0.49
CA ARG A 220 -15.56 -16.75 -0.35
C ARG A 220 -16.73 -17.04 0.59
N ALA A 221 -16.78 -16.37 1.75
CA ALA A 221 -17.86 -16.55 2.72
C ALA A 221 -19.21 -16.09 2.17
N PHE A 222 -19.25 -14.97 1.45
CA PHE A 222 -20.47 -14.43 0.87
C PHE A 222 -21.03 -15.28 -0.29
N THR A 223 -20.15 -15.71 -1.21
CA THR A 223 -20.57 -16.46 -2.41
C THR A 223 -20.72 -17.96 -2.17
N GLY A 224 -20.12 -18.50 -1.10
CA GLY A 224 -20.00 -19.95 -0.87
C GLY A 224 -19.08 -20.65 -1.88
N ARG A 225 -18.27 -19.91 -2.64
CA ARG A 225 -17.36 -20.40 -3.68
C ARG A 225 -15.92 -20.31 -3.20
N GLU A 226 -15.04 -21.18 -3.73
CA GLU A 226 -13.64 -21.25 -3.27
C GLU A 226 -12.64 -20.58 -4.21
N LYS A 227 -12.88 -20.63 -5.54
CA LYS A 227 -11.95 -20.14 -6.54
C LYS A 227 -11.94 -18.62 -6.62
N ILE A 228 -10.76 -18.06 -6.84
CA ILE A 228 -10.59 -16.67 -7.24
C ILE A 228 -9.79 -16.58 -8.54
N LEU A 229 -10.00 -15.51 -9.29
CA LEU A 229 -9.19 -15.16 -10.44
C LEU A 229 -8.39 -13.89 -10.12
N LYS A 230 -7.08 -13.91 -10.35
CA LYS A 230 -6.19 -12.74 -10.30
C LYS A 230 -5.36 -12.61 -11.57
N PHE A 231 -4.66 -11.49 -11.75
CA PHE A 231 -3.86 -11.25 -12.93
C PHE A 231 -2.37 -11.43 -12.66
N GLU A 232 -1.66 -11.98 -13.68
CA GLU A 232 -0.19 -12.12 -13.65
C GLU A 232 0.46 -10.75 -13.47
N GLY A 233 1.45 -10.68 -12.58
CA GLY A 233 2.12 -9.43 -12.24
C GLY A 233 1.42 -8.56 -11.20
N CYS A 234 0.12 -8.75 -10.94
CA CYS A 234 -0.58 -8.06 -9.84
C CYS A 234 -0.15 -8.60 -8.48
N TYR A 235 0.01 -7.68 -7.52
CA TYR A 235 0.38 -7.98 -6.14
C TYR A 235 -0.74 -7.59 -5.18
N HIS A 236 -1.22 -8.55 -4.39
CA HIS A 236 -2.31 -8.37 -3.43
C HIS A 236 -1.87 -8.72 -1.99
N GLY A 237 -0.64 -8.32 -1.64
CA GLY A 237 -0.05 -8.70 -0.37
C GLY A 237 0.60 -10.09 -0.40
N HIS A 238 1.09 -10.53 0.76
CA HIS A 238 1.88 -11.77 0.88
C HIS A 238 1.12 -12.91 1.59
N ALA A 239 -0.22 -12.90 1.60
CA ALA A 239 -1.00 -14.05 2.01
C ALA A 239 -0.83 -15.18 0.97
N ASP A 240 -0.69 -16.42 1.45
CA ASP A 240 -0.33 -17.59 0.64
C ASP A 240 -1.15 -17.74 -0.65
N SER A 241 -2.47 -17.54 -0.56
CA SER A 241 -3.37 -17.66 -1.73
C SER A 241 -3.07 -16.66 -2.85
N PHE A 242 -2.38 -15.57 -2.58
CA PHE A 242 -2.02 -14.56 -3.60
C PHE A 242 -0.60 -14.71 -4.14
N LEU A 243 0.23 -15.59 -3.57
CA LEU A 243 1.62 -15.79 -3.99
C LEU A 243 1.74 -16.75 -5.19
N VAL A 244 0.90 -16.52 -6.20
CA VAL A 244 0.88 -17.20 -7.49
C VAL A 244 1.08 -16.16 -8.58
N LYS A 245 2.12 -16.31 -9.41
CA LYS A 245 2.47 -15.37 -10.49
C LYS A 245 2.35 -13.89 -10.05
N ALA A 246 2.78 -13.60 -8.82
CA ALA A 246 2.71 -12.28 -8.21
C ALA A 246 3.73 -11.30 -8.83
N GLY A 247 3.55 -9.99 -8.55
CA GLY A 247 4.29 -8.90 -9.15
C GLY A 247 5.75 -8.75 -8.73
N SER A 248 6.25 -7.51 -8.69
CA SER A 248 7.67 -7.14 -8.62
C SER A 248 8.50 -7.85 -7.54
N GLY A 249 7.95 -8.05 -6.35
CA GLY A 249 8.66 -8.71 -5.26
C GLY A 249 9.06 -10.15 -5.58
N VAL A 250 8.16 -10.93 -6.16
CA VAL A 250 8.40 -12.32 -6.58
C VAL A 250 9.20 -12.35 -7.88
N ALA A 251 8.89 -11.47 -8.84
CA ALA A 251 9.64 -11.35 -10.10
C ALA A 251 11.09 -10.95 -9.85
N THR A 252 11.35 -10.07 -8.89
CA THR A 252 12.71 -9.65 -8.48
C THR A 252 13.54 -10.81 -7.93
N LEU A 253 12.89 -11.78 -7.26
CA LEU A 253 13.55 -12.98 -6.74
C LEU A 253 13.68 -14.10 -7.80
N GLY A 254 13.05 -13.93 -8.97
CA GLY A 254 13.04 -14.94 -10.05
C GLY A 254 12.25 -16.20 -9.70
N LEU A 255 11.36 -16.13 -8.71
CA LEU A 255 10.56 -17.26 -8.23
C LEU A 255 9.12 -17.12 -8.72
N PRO A 256 8.56 -18.13 -9.42
CA PRO A 256 7.14 -18.11 -9.80
C PRO A 256 6.19 -18.24 -8.61
N ASP A 257 6.62 -18.98 -7.56
CA ASP A 257 5.92 -19.21 -6.32
C ASP A 257 6.91 -19.10 -5.14
N SER A 258 6.44 -18.59 -3.99
CA SER A 258 7.30 -18.50 -2.82
C SER A 258 7.53 -19.89 -2.18
N PRO A 259 8.77 -20.28 -1.84
CA PRO A 259 9.00 -21.42 -1.00
C PRO A 259 8.23 -21.30 0.32
N GLY A 260 7.68 -22.41 0.79
CA GLY A 260 6.88 -22.47 2.03
C GLY A 260 5.38 -22.28 1.82
N VAL A 261 4.94 -21.83 0.66
CA VAL A 261 3.50 -21.79 0.31
C VAL A 261 3.05 -23.20 -0.08
N PRO A 262 2.09 -23.81 0.64
CA PRO A 262 1.61 -25.14 0.31
C PRO A 262 0.71 -25.11 -0.93
N LYS A 263 0.76 -26.16 -1.75
CA LYS A 263 -0.04 -26.24 -2.99
C LYS A 263 -1.53 -26.05 -2.73
N GLY A 264 -2.05 -26.54 -1.60
CA GLY A 264 -3.46 -26.38 -1.23
C GLY A 264 -3.88 -24.94 -0.98
N ALA A 265 -2.94 -24.02 -0.66
CA ALA A 265 -3.26 -22.61 -0.48
C ALA A 265 -3.45 -21.87 -1.82
N THR A 266 -2.87 -22.40 -2.90
CA THR A 266 -2.86 -21.77 -4.23
C THR A 266 -3.70 -22.51 -5.28
N SER A 267 -4.17 -23.75 -4.99
CA SER A 267 -4.93 -24.59 -5.92
C SER A 267 -6.20 -23.90 -6.46
N GLU A 268 -6.83 -23.08 -5.63
CA GLU A 268 -8.06 -22.37 -5.96
C GLU A 268 -7.83 -20.93 -6.47
N THR A 269 -6.58 -20.59 -6.83
CA THR A 269 -6.23 -19.29 -7.40
C THR A 269 -5.92 -19.41 -8.89
N LEU A 270 -6.88 -19.01 -9.71
CA LEU A 270 -6.75 -18.92 -11.16
C LEU A 270 -5.95 -17.66 -11.55
N THR A 271 -5.20 -17.75 -12.65
CA THR A 271 -4.43 -16.59 -13.15
C THR A 271 -4.67 -16.36 -14.64
N ALA A 272 -4.83 -15.09 -15.04
CA ALA A 272 -4.93 -14.66 -16.44
C ALA A 272 -3.91 -13.55 -16.73
N PRO A 273 -3.49 -13.36 -18.00
CA PRO A 273 -2.76 -12.14 -18.37
C PRO A 273 -3.66 -10.92 -18.18
N TYR A 274 -3.07 -9.81 -17.72
CA TYR A 274 -3.78 -8.53 -17.64
C TYR A 274 -4.13 -8.02 -19.04
N ASN A 275 -5.27 -7.36 -19.22
CA ASN A 275 -5.80 -6.89 -20.51
C ASN A 275 -6.20 -8.00 -21.51
N ASP A 276 -6.27 -9.26 -21.11
CA ASP A 276 -6.72 -10.39 -21.95
C ASP A 276 -8.12 -10.85 -21.53
N VAL A 277 -9.15 -10.24 -22.16
CA VAL A 277 -10.56 -10.56 -21.89
C VAL A 277 -10.90 -12.00 -22.31
N GLU A 278 -10.29 -12.51 -23.39
CA GLU A 278 -10.60 -13.85 -23.90
C GLU A 278 -10.06 -14.93 -22.95
N ALA A 279 -8.86 -14.73 -22.39
CA ALA A 279 -8.35 -15.62 -21.36
C ALA A 279 -9.27 -15.65 -20.12
N VAL A 280 -9.81 -14.49 -19.71
CA VAL A 280 -10.76 -14.41 -18.59
C VAL A 280 -12.07 -15.15 -18.92
N LYS A 281 -12.67 -14.92 -20.11
CA LYS A 281 -13.87 -15.63 -20.55
C LYS A 281 -13.70 -17.14 -20.50
N LYS A 282 -12.59 -17.65 -21.04
CA LYS A 282 -12.27 -19.06 -21.02
C LYS A 282 -12.22 -19.62 -19.60
N LEU A 283 -11.58 -18.92 -18.66
CA LEU A 283 -11.53 -19.34 -17.26
C LEU A 283 -12.92 -19.37 -16.60
N PHE A 284 -13.81 -18.44 -16.93
CA PHE A 284 -15.20 -18.46 -16.46
C PHE A 284 -15.99 -19.63 -17.07
N GLU A 285 -15.80 -19.95 -18.35
CA GLU A 285 -16.44 -21.09 -19.00
C GLU A 285 -16.01 -22.43 -18.37
N GLU A 286 -14.68 -22.58 -18.13
CA GLU A 286 -14.10 -23.79 -17.54
C GLU A 286 -14.45 -23.95 -16.04
N ASN A 287 -14.77 -22.85 -15.34
CA ASN A 287 -15.06 -22.83 -13.90
C ASN A 287 -16.42 -22.20 -13.58
N LYS A 288 -17.42 -22.42 -14.44
CA LYS A 288 -18.75 -21.82 -14.32
C LYS A 288 -19.36 -22.01 -12.93
N GLY A 289 -19.73 -20.90 -12.29
CA GLY A 289 -20.34 -20.88 -10.96
C GLY A 289 -19.40 -21.29 -9.81
N GLN A 290 -18.08 -21.38 -10.03
CA GLN A 290 -17.10 -21.76 -9.02
C GLN A 290 -16.22 -20.59 -8.58
N ILE A 291 -16.14 -19.51 -9.37
CA ILE A 291 -15.31 -18.34 -9.08
C ILE A 291 -16.05 -17.44 -8.11
N ALA A 292 -15.47 -17.25 -6.92
CA ALA A 292 -15.98 -16.33 -5.88
C ALA A 292 -15.78 -14.87 -6.31
N ALA A 293 -14.62 -14.54 -6.83
CA ALA A 293 -14.29 -13.17 -7.21
C ALA A 293 -13.16 -13.08 -8.24
N VAL A 294 -13.14 -11.96 -8.96
CA VAL A 294 -11.99 -11.45 -9.72
C VAL A 294 -11.31 -10.37 -8.91
N PHE A 295 -10.02 -10.54 -8.62
CA PHE A 295 -9.15 -9.55 -7.95
C PHE A 295 -8.22 -8.90 -8.97
N LEU A 296 -8.15 -7.57 -8.99
CA LEU A 296 -7.19 -6.86 -9.82
C LEU A 296 -6.76 -5.52 -9.21
N GLU A 297 -5.54 -5.10 -9.54
CA GLU A 297 -5.14 -3.70 -9.48
C GLU A 297 -5.78 -2.98 -10.68
N PRO A 298 -6.65 -1.97 -10.51
CA PRO A 298 -7.29 -1.29 -11.65
C PRO A 298 -6.30 -0.60 -12.59
N VAL A 299 -5.16 -0.15 -12.07
CA VAL A 299 -3.94 0.15 -12.80
C VAL A 299 -2.83 -0.63 -12.13
N VAL A 300 -2.16 -1.49 -12.89
CA VAL A 300 -1.09 -2.31 -12.32
C VAL A 300 0.11 -1.44 -11.99
N GLY A 301 0.61 -1.57 -10.75
CA GLY A 301 1.80 -0.85 -10.30
C GLY A 301 2.93 -1.76 -9.84
N ASN A 302 2.64 -3.05 -9.65
CA ASN A 302 3.60 -4.05 -9.18
C ASN A 302 4.20 -4.93 -10.31
N ALA A 303 3.93 -4.58 -11.57
CA ALA A 303 4.56 -5.12 -12.77
C ALA A 303 5.10 -4.00 -13.69
N GLY A 304 5.36 -2.83 -13.10
CA GLY A 304 5.50 -1.54 -13.76
C GLY A 304 4.14 -0.86 -13.91
N PHE A 305 4.11 0.31 -14.53
CA PHE A 305 2.88 1.06 -14.77
C PHE A 305 2.16 0.49 -16.00
N ILE A 306 1.06 -0.25 -15.79
CA ILE A 306 0.27 -0.86 -16.87
C ILE A 306 -1.21 -0.47 -16.69
N PRO A 307 -1.74 0.45 -17.49
CA PRO A 307 -3.15 0.83 -17.43
C PRO A 307 -4.06 -0.24 -18.08
N PRO A 308 -5.35 -0.28 -17.69
CA PRO A 308 -6.32 -1.12 -18.37
C PRO A 308 -6.56 -0.62 -19.79
N GLN A 309 -6.66 -1.54 -20.74
CA GLN A 309 -7.06 -1.21 -22.10
C GLN A 309 -8.55 -0.85 -22.16
N PRO A 310 -8.96 -0.03 -23.10
CA PRO A 310 -10.37 0.36 -23.26
C PRO A 310 -11.30 -0.87 -23.28
N GLY A 311 -12.34 -0.86 -22.44
CA GLY A 311 -13.32 -1.94 -22.33
C GLY A 311 -12.91 -3.10 -21.43
N PHE A 312 -11.66 -3.23 -20.98
CA PHE A 312 -11.21 -4.33 -20.13
C PHE A 312 -11.96 -4.39 -18.79
N LEU A 313 -11.99 -3.27 -18.05
CA LEU A 313 -12.70 -3.22 -16.76
C LEU A 313 -14.21 -3.43 -16.92
N ASN A 314 -14.82 -2.92 -18.01
CA ASN A 314 -16.23 -3.15 -18.33
C ASN A 314 -16.51 -4.65 -18.54
N ALA A 315 -15.66 -5.33 -19.34
CA ALA A 315 -15.79 -6.76 -19.58
C ALA A 315 -15.71 -7.58 -18.29
N LEU A 316 -14.78 -7.23 -17.38
CA LEU A 316 -14.68 -7.90 -16.06
C LEU A 316 -15.94 -7.68 -15.23
N ARG A 317 -16.48 -6.43 -15.21
CA ARG A 317 -17.74 -6.13 -14.49
C ARG A 317 -18.91 -6.95 -15.05
N ASP A 318 -19.02 -7.06 -16.37
CA ASP A 318 -20.11 -7.79 -17.02
C ASP A 318 -19.99 -9.30 -16.78
N LEU A 319 -18.80 -9.87 -16.95
CA LEU A 319 -18.55 -11.31 -16.73
C LEU A 319 -18.84 -11.70 -15.27
N THR A 320 -18.38 -10.91 -14.30
CA THR A 320 -18.63 -11.19 -12.88
C THR A 320 -20.11 -11.12 -12.55
N LYS A 321 -20.85 -10.13 -13.08
CA LYS A 321 -22.31 -10.04 -12.91
C LYS A 321 -23.05 -11.24 -13.53
N GLN A 322 -22.66 -11.67 -14.73
CA GLN A 322 -23.29 -12.79 -15.43
C GLN A 322 -23.09 -14.13 -14.72
N ASP A 323 -21.90 -14.37 -14.14
CA ASP A 323 -21.59 -15.61 -13.42
C ASP A 323 -22.07 -15.58 -11.95
N GLY A 324 -22.36 -14.40 -11.41
CA GLY A 324 -22.64 -14.21 -9.98
C GLY A 324 -21.37 -14.22 -9.11
N ALA A 325 -20.21 -14.02 -9.72
CA ALA A 325 -18.94 -13.74 -9.03
C ALA A 325 -18.88 -12.27 -8.59
N LEU A 326 -17.99 -11.94 -7.64
CA LEU A 326 -17.76 -10.57 -7.21
C LEU A 326 -16.57 -9.96 -7.97
N LEU A 327 -16.62 -8.64 -8.18
CA LEU A 327 -15.48 -7.86 -8.67
C LEU A 327 -14.82 -7.16 -7.49
N VAL A 328 -13.52 -7.38 -7.31
CA VAL A 328 -12.73 -6.77 -6.25
C VAL A 328 -11.65 -5.87 -6.85
N PHE A 329 -11.70 -4.59 -6.57
CA PHE A 329 -10.60 -3.67 -6.89
C PHE A 329 -9.63 -3.59 -5.74
N ASP A 330 -8.38 -3.98 -6.00
CA ASP A 330 -7.27 -3.67 -5.12
C ASP A 330 -6.82 -2.23 -5.38
N GLU A 331 -7.38 -1.34 -4.60
CA GLU A 331 -7.08 0.09 -4.62
C GLU A 331 -6.06 0.51 -3.55
N VAL A 332 -5.27 -0.43 -3.05
CA VAL A 332 -4.18 -0.12 -2.09
C VAL A 332 -3.20 0.89 -2.67
N MET A 333 -2.99 0.88 -3.99
CA MET A 333 -2.13 1.84 -4.69
C MET A 333 -2.91 2.98 -5.36
N THR A 334 -4.03 2.67 -6.00
CA THR A 334 -4.81 3.60 -6.82
C THR A 334 -5.85 4.41 -6.05
N GLY A 335 -6.30 3.90 -4.89
CA GLY A 335 -7.25 4.58 -4.02
C GLY A 335 -6.75 5.93 -3.55
N PHE A 336 -7.56 6.96 -3.67
CA PHE A 336 -7.21 8.37 -3.41
C PHE A 336 -6.01 8.91 -4.21
N ARG A 337 -5.48 8.13 -5.17
CA ARG A 337 -4.36 8.55 -6.03
C ARG A 337 -4.82 9.03 -7.40
N LEU A 338 -5.72 8.29 -8.06
CA LEU A 338 -6.17 8.62 -9.42
C LEU A 338 -7.32 9.62 -9.41
N ALA A 339 -8.15 9.57 -8.40
CA ALA A 339 -9.20 10.52 -8.06
C ALA A 339 -9.45 10.44 -6.56
N TYR A 340 -10.28 11.31 -6.00
CA TYR A 340 -10.63 11.24 -4.57
C TYR A 340 -11.39 9.95 -4.23
N GLY A 341 -12.24 9.46 -5.13
CA GLY A 341 -12.91 8.16 -5.04
C GLY A 341 -12.12 6.99 -5.66
N GLY A 342 -10.82 7.18 -5.96
CA GLY A 342 -9.94 6.13 -6.48
C GLY A 342 -10.09 5.85 -7.97
N ALA A 343 -9.61 4.68 -8.40
CA ALA A 343 -9.69 4.24 -9.79
C ALA A 343 -11.14 3.98 -10.23
N GLN A 344 -12.00 3.57 -9.34
CA GLN A 344 -13.42 3.34 -9.65
C GLN A 344 -14.15 4.63 -10.06
N GLU A 345 -13.83 5.78 -9.43
CA GLU A 345 -14.31 7.09 -9.88
C GLU A 345 -13.67 7.46 -11.23
N TYR A 346 -12.36 7.29 -11.35
CA TYR A 346 -11.61 7.68 -12.55
C TYR A 346 -12.08 6.93 -13.81
N PHE A 347 -12.35 5.63 -13.71
CA PHE A 347 -12.80 4.79 -14.83
C PHE A 347 -14.32 4.63 -14.93
N GLY A 348 -15.08 5.08 -13.94
CA GLY A 348 -16.53 4.92 -13.91
C GLY A 348 -17.00 3.47 -13.74
N ILE A 349 -16.22 2.62 -13.07
CA ILE A 349 -16.52 1.20 -12.83
C ILE A 349 -16.61 0.94 -11.33
N THR A 350 -17.76 0.50 -10.86
CA THR A 350 -18.01 0.19 -9.44
C THR A 350 -17.82 -1.29 -9.17
N PRO A 351 -16.80 -1.69 -8.39
CA PRO A 351 -16.63 -3.08 -7.91
C PRO A 351 -17.64 -3.41 -6.80
N ASP A 352 -17.67 -4.68 -6.37
CA ASP A 352 -18.49 -5.11 -5.23
C ASP A 352 -17.77 -4.92 -3.89
N VAL A 353 -16.42 -5.07 -3.91
CA VAL A 353 -15.53 -4.89 -2.76
C VAL A 353 -14.28 -4.14 -3.23
N SER A 354 -13.75 -3.29 -2.37
CA SER A 354 -12.48 -2.58 -2.60
C SER A 354 -11.54 -2.77 -1.41
N THR A 355 -10.23 -2.90 -1.68
CA THR A 355 -9.19 -2.85 -0.66
C THR A 355 -8.44 -1.53 -0.76
N LEU A 356 -8.10 -0.95 0.37
CA LEU A 356 -7.42 0.34 0.52
C LEU A 356 -6.20 0.20 1.42
N GLY A 357 -5.25 1.12 1.30
CA GLY A 357 -4.06 1.19 2.13
C GLY A 357 -3.24 2.44 1.80
N LYS A 358 -1.94 2.39 2.07
CA LYS A 358 -1.00 3.45 1.68
C LYS A 358 -1.49 4.86 2.05
N ILE A 359 -2.14 5.58 1.11
CA ILE A 359 -2.59 6.97 1.28
C ILE A 359 -3.54 7.14 2.46
N ILE A 360 -4.47 6.20 2.70
CA ILE A 360 -5.40 6.30 3.83
C ILE A 360 -4.74 6.23 5.21
N GLY A 361 -3.45 5.90 5.27
CA GLY A 361 -2.64 5.90 6.48
C GLY A 361 -1.73 7.10 6.63
N GLY A 362 -1.62 7.95 5.59
CA GLY A 362 -0.78 9.15 5.63
C GLY A 362 0.69 8.86 5.99
N GLY A 363 1.20 7.67 5.63
CA GLY A 363 2.56 7.20 5.97
C GLY A 363 2.61 6.25 7.17
N LEU A 364 1.53 6.08 7.93
CA LEU A 364 1.43 5.12 9.04
C LEU A 364 0.81 3.78 8.61
N PRO A 365 1.07 2.68 9.35
CA PRO A 365 0.52 1.36 9.02
C PRO A 365 -1.00 1.33 9.10
N VAL A 366 -1.66 1.16 7.96
CA VAL A 366 -3.10 1.00 7.83
C VAL A 366 -3.44 0.29 6.52
N GLY A 367 -4.53 -0.43 6.54
CA GLY A 367 -5.27 -0.92 5.40
C GLY A 367 -6.75 -0.88 5.71
N ALA A 368 -7.58 -1.09 4.71
CA ALA A 368 -9.02 -1.26 4.87
C ALA A 368 -9.58 -2.12 3.75
N TYR A 369 -10.68 -2.79 4.01
CA TYR A 369 -11.53 -3.37 2.98
C TYR A 369 -12.97 -2.95 3.23
N GLY A 370 -13.69 -2.70 2.16
CA GLY A 370 -15.06 -2.24 2.22
C GLY A 370 -15.81 -2.57 0.94
N GLY A 371 -17.10 -2.37 0.95
CA GLY A 371 -17.95 -2.66 -0.19
C GLY A 371 -19.42 -2.52 0.16
N ARG A 372 -20.28 -3.17 -0.63
CA ARG A 372 -21.71 -3.21 -0.38
C ARG A 372 -22.01 -3.70 1.05
N LYS A 373 -23.00 -3.10 1.66
CA LYS A 373 -23.39 -3.39 3.04
C LYS A 373 -23.75 -4.86 3.28
N ASP A 374 -24.52 -5.46 2.37
CA ASP A 374 -24.93 -6.87 2.45
C ASP A 374 -23.73 -7.85 2.46
N ILE A 375 -22.65 -7.51 1.76
CA ILE A 375 -21.39 -8.27 1.77
C ILE A 375 -20.65 -8.04 3.08
N MET A 376 -20.50 -6.78 3.48
CA MET A 376 -19.71 -6.41 4.65
C MET A 376 -20.33 -6.87 5.99
N GLU A 377 -21.65 -7.04 6.06
CA GLU A 377 -22.36 -7.59 7.22
C GLU A 377 -22.02 -9.08 7.49
N MET A 378 -21.34 -9.76 6.57
CA MET A 378 -20.77 -11.10 6.83
C MET A 378 -19.59 -11.05 7.83
N VAL A 379 -18.96 -9.90 8.05
CA VAL A 379 -17.79 -9.76 8.92
C VAL A 379 -18.22 -9.73 10.40
N ALA A 380 -17.55 -10.55 11.24
CA ALA A 380 -17.79 -10.57 12.68
C ALA A 380 -17.55 -9.18 13.31
N PRO A 381 -18.36 -8.74 14.30
CA PRO A 381 -19.41 -9.50 15.01
C PRO A 381 -20.80 -9.47 14.33
N ALA A 382 -20.98 -8.75 13.22
CA ALA A 382 -22.28 -8.68 12.52
C ALA A 382 -22.62 -10.02 11.87
N GLY A 383 -21.64 -10.69 11.26
CA GLY A 383 -21.77 -11.99 10.63
C GLY A 383 -20.75 -13.01 11.14
N PRO A 384 -20.67 -14.19 10.49
CA PRO A 384 -19.84 -15.29 10.97
C PRO A 384 -18.36 -15.23 10.54
N MET A 385 -18.00 -14.37 9.56
CA MET A 385 -16.65 -14.33 9.01
C MET A 385 -15.68 -13.63 9.97
N TYR A 386 -14.73 -14.37 10.53
CA TYR A 386 -13.79 -13.85 11.54
C TYR A 386 -12.65 -13.04 10.91
N GLN A 387 -12.41 -11.85 11.46
CA GLN A 387 -11.24 -11.01 11.25
C GLN A 387 -11.03 -10.16 12.52
N ALA A 388 -9.79 -10.02 12.97
CA ALA A 388 -9.42 -9.18 14.10
C ALA A 388 -8.00 -8.62 13.91
N GLY A 389 -7.71 -7.49 14.57
CA GLY A 389 -6.39 -6.87 14.57
C GLY A 389 -6.24 -5.96 15.79
N THR A 390 -5.23 -6.24 16.64
CA THR A 390 -4.99 -5.49 17.90
C THR A 390 -4.81 -3.99 17.67
N LEU A 391 -4.12 -3.59 16.60
CA LEU A 391 -3.81 -2.20 16.29
C LEU A 391 -4.71 -1.60 15.20
N SER A 392 -5.69 -2.36 14.70
CA SER A 392 -6.66 -1.86 13.72
C SER A 392 -7.44 -0.69 14.31
N GLY A 393 -7.51 0.41 13.55
CA GLY A 393 -8.19 1.64 14.01
C GLY A 393 -7.40 2.44 15.06
N ASN A 394 -6.08 2.22 15.21
CA ASN A 394 -5.29 2.98 16.17
C ASN A 394 -5.33 4.49 15.89
N PRO A 395 -5.34 5.33 16.94
CA PRO A 395 -5.62 6.76 16.81
C PRO A 395 -4.58 7.51 15.97
N LEU A 396 -3.32 7.08 15.95
CA LEU A 396 -2.29 7.76 15.15
C LEU A 396 -2.51 7.53 13.66
N ALA A 397 -2.74 6.27 13.23
CA ALA A 397 -2.99 5.97 11.82
C ALA A 397 -4.30 6.62 11.33
N MET A 398 -5.36 6.64 12.16
CA MET A 398 -6.61 7.33 11.84
C MET A 398 -6.39 8.84 11.68
N THR A 399 -5.65 9.48 12.60
CA THR A 399 -5.31 10.92 12.53
C THR A 399 -4.54 11.24 11.24
N ALA A 400 -3.49 10.50 10.93
CA ALA A 400 -2.69 10.73 9.72
C ALA A 400 -3.55 10.58 8.46
N GLY A 401 -4.39 9.54 8.39
CA GLY A 401 -5.32 9.33 7.28
C GLY A 401 -6.29 10.48 7.12
N ILE A 402 -6.98 10.89 8.19
CA ILE A 402 -7.94 12.02 8.17
C ILE A 402 -7.30 13.28 7.62
N HIS A 403 -6.12 13.65 8.12
CA HIS A 403 -5.46 14.89 7.69
C HIS A 403 -4.90 14.78 6.28
N THR A 404 -4.40 13.63 5.85
CA THR A 404 -3.99 13.39 4.46
C THR A 404 -5.17 13.50 3.50
N LEU A 405 -6.30 12.85 3.79
CA LEU A 405 -7.48 12.91 2.93
C LEU A 405 -8.07 14.32 2.85
N LYS A 406 -8.05 15.09 3.95
CA LYS A 406 -8.46 16.51 3.92
C LYS A 406 -7.61 17.35 2.96
N ARG A 407 -6.30 17.12 2.91
CA ARG A 407 -5.41 17.80 1.93
C ARG A 407 -5.75 17.43 0.49
N LEU A 408 -6.16 16.20 0.23
CA LEU A 408 -6.54 15.74 -1.12
C LEU A 408 -7.87 16.29 -1.61
N MET A 409 -8.74 16.78 -0.71
CA MET A 409 -10.00 17.44 -1.07
C MET A 409 -9.82 18.85 -1.66
N GLU A 410 -8.64 19.45 -1.55
CA GLU A 410 -8.39 20.79 -2.05
C GLU A 410 -8.57 20.84 -3.58
N PRO A 411 -9.28 21.85 -4.10
CA PRO A 411 -9.52 21.99 -5.54
C PRO A 411 -8.21 22.05 -6.35
N GLY A 412 -8.19 21.36 -7.50
CA GLY A 412 -7.01 21.34 -8.38
C GLY A 412 -5.94 20.32 -8.01
N THR A 413 -6.08 19.58 -6.89
CA THR A 413 -5.14 18.56 -6.44
C THR A 413 -4.79 17.56 -7.54
N TYR A 414 -5.78 16.93 -8.14
CA TYR A 414 -5.56 15.88 -9.13
C TYR A 414 -5.12 16.44 -10.50
N ASP A 415 -5.53 17.65 -10.86
CA ASP A 415 -5.07 18.32 -12.08
C ASP A 415 -3.61 18.72 -11.96
N TYR A 416 -3.17 19.17 -10.79
CA TYR A 416 -1.77 19.43 -10.50
C TYR A 416 -0.92 18.16 -10.62
N LEU A 417 -1.35 17.05 -9.99
CA LEU A 417 -0.66 15.77 -10.07
C LEU A 417 -0.56 15.27 -11.51
N ASP A 418 -1.63 15.40 -12.30
CA ASP A 418 -1.65 14.99 -13.70
C ASP A 418 -0.66 15.81 -14.54
N LYS A 419 -0.69 17.14 -14.38
CA LYS A 419 0.21 18.05 -15.08
C LYS A 419 1.67 17.75 -14.77
N ILE A 420 2.04 17.71 -13.48
CA ILE A 420 3.44 17.57 -13.05
C ILE A 420 4.01 16.20 -13.47
N THR A 421 3.20 15.15 -13.38
CA THR A 421 3.57 13.80 -13.79
C THR A 421 3.69 13.67 -15.30
N GLY A 422 2.77 14.30 -16.04
CA GLY A 422 2.81 14.35 -17.51
C GLY A 422 4.04 15.09 -18.03
N ASP A 423 4.43 16.18 -17.39
CA ASP A 423 5.65 16.92 -17.73
C ASP A 423 6.89 16.06 -17.51
N LEU A 424 6.96 15.32 -16.38
CA LEU A 424 8.04 14.37 -16.09
C LEU A 424 8.13 13.29 -17.16
N VAL A 425 7.03 12.60 -17.42
CA VAL A 425 7.01 11.45 -18.34
C VAL A 425 7.40 11.87 -19.75
N ARG A 426 6.81 12.96 -20.27
CA ARG A 426 7.19 13.49 -21.59
C ARG A 426 8.66 13.84 -21.63
N GLY A 427 9.18 14.56 -20.63
CA GLY A 427 10.57 14.99 -20.62
C GLY A 427 11.56 13.83 -20.62
N VAL A 428 11.30 12.77 -19.84
CA VAL A 428 12.17 11.59 -19.77
C VAL A 428 12.10 10.76 -21.06
N LEU A 429 10.91 10.55 -21.64
CA LEU A 429 10.76 9.83 -22.91
C LEU A 429 11.40 10.60 -24.08
N ASP A 430 11.25 11.92 -24.12
CA ASP A 430 11.90 12.78 -25.10
C ASP A 430 13.44 12.73 -24.97
N ALA A 431 13.96 12.71 -23.75
CA ALA A 431 15.39 12.55 -23.51
C ALA A 431 15.89 11.17 -24.01
N GLY A 432 15.12 10.11 -23.79
CA GLY A 432 15.38 8.76 -24.31
C GLY A 432 15.45 8.75 -25.84
N ALA A 433 14.44 9.28 -26.49
CA ALA A 433 14.37 9.35 -27.95
C ALA A 433 15.55 10.16 -28.56
N LYS A 434 15.89 11.32 -27.97
CA LYS A 434 17.02 12.15 -28.39
C LYS A 434 18.39 11.49 -28.23
N THR A 435 18.49 10.51 -27.33
CA THR A 435 19.74 9.77 -27.05
C THR A 435 19.75 8.38 -27.69
N GLY A 436 18.74 8.03 -28.50
CA GLY A 436 18.68 6.79 -29.26
C GLY A 436 18.24 5.57 -28.44
N HIS A 437 17.58 5.77 -27.30
CA HIS A 437 17.04 4.67 -26.50
C HIS A 437 15.56 4.41 -26.84
N GLU A 438 15.25 3.15 -27.10
CA GLU A 438 13.86 2.69 -27.18
C GLU A 438 13.27 2.63 -25.77
N MET A 439 12.34 3.53 -25.50
CA MET A 439 11.62 3.62 -24.23
C MET A 439 10.15 3.85 -24.48
N CYS A 440 9.30 3.24 -23.68
CA CYS A 440 7.89 3.56 -23.60
C CYS A 440 7.49 3.77 -22.13
N GLY A 441 6.32 4.35 -21.93
CA GLY A 441 5.80 4.62 -20.58
C GLY A 441 4.57 5.49 -20.64
N GLY A 442 4.09 5.88 -19.48
CA GLY A 442 2.91 6.71 -19.36
C GLY A 442 2.64 7.11 -17.92
N HIS A 443 1.53 7.82 -17.72
CA HIS A 443 1.07 8.24 -16.42
C HIS A 443 -0.47 8.29 -16.37
N ILE A 444 -0.99 8.22 -15.16
CA ILE A 444 -2.35 8.60 -14.80
C ILE A 444 -2.25 9.36 -13.47
N ARG A 445 -2.59 10.64 -13.48
CA ARG A 445 -2.47 11.50 -12.31
C ARG A 445 -1.06 11.42 -11.71
N GLY A 446 -0.95 11.19 -10.38
CA GLY A 446 0.32 11.08 -9.66
C GLY A 446 0.98 9.68 -9.72
N MET A 447 0.70 8.86 -10.73
CA MET A 447 1.28 7.51 -10.92
C MET A 447 1.86 7.38 -12.31
N PHE A 448 3.08 6.84 -12.46
CA PHE A 448 3.76 6.74 -13.75
C PHE A 448 4.70 5.54 -13.83
N GLY A 449 5.21 5.26 -15.02
CA GLY A 449 6.28 4.29 -15.24
C GLY A 449 6.95 4.43 -16.58
N PHE A 450 8.16 3.87 -16.66
CA PHE A 450 8.97 3.78 -17.87
C PHE A 450 9.44 2.35 -18.10
N PHE A 451 9.51 1.92 -19.35
CA PHE A 451 10.07 0.65 -19.75
C PHE A 451 11.16 0.85 -20.81
N PHE A 452 12.29 0.18 -20.66
CA PHE A 452 13.33 0.14 -21.67
C PHE A 452 13.00 -0.92 -22.73
N THR A 453 11.98 -0.64 -23.52
CA THR A 453 11.50 -1.43 -24.66
C THR A 453 10.69 -0.52 -25.58
N ALA A 454 10.62 -0.88 -26.86
CA ALA A 454 9.83 -0.12 -27.84
C ALA A 454 8.33 -0.05 -27.48
N GLY A 455 7.83 -1.00 -26.71
CA GLY A 455 6.41 -1.09 -26.34
C GLY A 455 5.51 -1.56 -27.48
N PRO A 456 4.19 -1.48 -27.33
CA PRO A 456 3.48 -1.12 -26.10
C PRO A 456 3.57 -2.21 -25.02
N VAL A 457 3.41 -1.82 -23.75
CA VAL A 457 3.34 -2.75 -22.60
C VAL A 457 1.91 -2.82 -22.10
N HIS A 458 1.25 -3.94 -22.32
CA HIS A 458 -0.14 -4.17 -21.95
C HIS A 458 -0.32 -5.18 -20.81
N ASN A 459 0.69 -6.00 -20.52
CA ASN A 459 0.67 -7.03 -19.50
C ASN A 459 2.08 -7.32 -18.97
N PHE A 460 2.19 -8.20 -17.99
CA PHE A 460 3.46 -8.57 -17.39
C PHE A 460 4.39 -9.30 -18.37
N GLY A 461 3.83 -10.04 -19.33
CA GLY A 461 4.61 -10.67 -20.41
C GLY A 461 5.34 -9.65 -21.26
N ASP A 462 4.70 -8.53 -21.59
CA ASP A 462 5.32 -7.41 -22.32
C ASP A 462 6.35 -6.68 -21.46
N ALA A 463 6.02 -6.40 -20.19
CA ALA A 463 6.94 -5.74 -19.26
C ALA A 463 8.27 -6.51 -19.13
N LYS A 464 8.24 -7.84 -19.10
CA LYS A 464 9.43 -8.71 -19.04
C LYS A 464 10.34 -8.63 -20.27
N LYS A 465 9.89 -8.04 -21.39
CA LYS A 465 10.73 -7.80 -22.58
C LYS A 465 11.67 -6.61 -22.40
N SER A 466 11.51 -5.83 -21.33
CA SER A 466 12.34 -4.66 -21.03
C SER A 466 13.79 -5.05 -20.73
N ASP A 467 14.74 -4.22 -21.19
CA ASP A 467 16.15 -4.32 -20.84
C ASP A 467 16.37 -3.89 -19.38
N THR A 468 16.22 -4.86 -18.46
CA THR A 468 16.40 -4.63 -17.02
C THR A 468 17.84 -4.28 -16.63
N ALA A 469 18.84 -4.72 -17.43
CA ALA A 469 20.24 -4.35 -17.20
C ALA A 469 20.48 -2.87 -17.52
N LYS A 470 19.88 -2.36 -18.61
CA LYS A 470 19.89 -0.94 -18.96
C LYS A 470 19.16 -0.11 -17.90
N PHE A 471 17.99 -0.58 -17.44
CA PHE A 471 17.28 0.06 -16.32
C PHE A 471 18.17 0.16 -15.08
N GLY A 472 18.92 -0.90 -14.74
CA GLY A 472 19.84 -0.88 -13.59
C GLY A 472 20.95 0.18 -13.74
N ARG A 473 21.51 0.36 -14.95
CA ARG A 473 22.48 1.43 -15.22
C ARG A 473 21.83 2.82 -15.12
N PHE A 474 20.65 2.99 -15.68
CA PHE A 474 19.88 4.22 -15.60
C PHE A 474 19.57 4.58 -14.14
N TYR A 475 19.05 3.63 -13.37
CA TYR A 475 18.72 3.81 -11.96
C TYR A 475 19.93 4.32 -11.14
N ARG A 476 21.09 3.65 -11.26
CA ARG A 476 22.30 4.07 -10.53
C ARG A 476 22.79 5.45 -10.96
N GLY A 477 22.75 5.73 -12.26
CA GLY A 477 23.09 7.06 -12.75
C GLY A 477 22.16 8.14 -12.23
N MET A 478 20.85 7.86 -12.11
CA MET A 478 19.88 8.80 -11.54
C MET A 478 20.14 9.05 -10.05
N LEU A 479 20.53 8.04 -9.27
CA LEU A 479 20.97 8.23 -7.88
C LEU A 479 22.15 9.20 -7.76
N GLU A 480 23.18 9.02 -8.60
CA GLU A 480 24.36 9.91 -8.65
C GLU A 480 23.99 11.36 -8.99
N GLU A 481 22.94 11.56 -9.78
CA GLU A 481 22.39 12.87 -10.14
C GLU A 481 21.34 13.40 -9.14
N GLY A 482 21.18 12.75 -7.97
CA GLY A 482 20.27 13.20 -6.90
C GLY A 482 18.79 12.89 -7.18
N VAL A 483 18.48 11.80 -7.88
CA VAL A 483 17.10 11.36 -8.15
C VAL A 483 16.91 9.93 -7.67
N TYR A 484 15.93 9.71 -6.78
CA TYR A 484 15.59 8.40 -6.22
C TYR A 484 14.34 7.83 -6.91
N LEU A 485 14.54 6.83 -7.75
CA LEU A 485 13.48 6.04 -8.39
C LEU A 485 13.26 4.72 -7.63
N ALA A 486 12.21 3.97 -8.00
CA ALA A 486 12.05 2.61 -7.48
C ALA A 486 13.17 1.69 -8.01
N PRO A 487 13.83 0.89 -7.14
CA PRO A 487 14.94 0.03 -7.53
C PRO A 487 14.47 -1.28 -8.22
N SER A 488 13.54 -1.15 -9.14
CA SER A 488 13.04 -2.24 -9.99
C SER A 488 12.34 -1.67 -11.22
N GLN A 489 12.60 -2.27 -12.40
CA GLN A 489 11.87 -1.96 -13.64
C GLN A 489 10.37 -2.24 -13.52
N PHE A 490 9.98 -3.13 -12.60
CA PHE A 490 8.61 -3.61 -12.42
C PHE A 490 7.86 -2.87 -11.29
N GLU A 491 8.29 -1.67 -10.94
CA GLU A 491 7.59 -0.81 -9.98
C GLU A 491 7.13 0.48 -10.65
N ALA A 492 5.94 0.94 -10.31
CA ALA A 492 5.47 2.27 -10.67
C ALA A 492 6.17 3.34 -9.84
N GLY A 493 6.34 4.52 -10.41
CA GLY A 493 6.79 5.73 -9.73
C GLY A 493 5.62 6.62 -9.33
N PHE A 494 5.88 7.56 -8.42
CA PHE A 494 4.87 8.46 -7.87
C PHE A 494 5.37 9.89 -7.81
N THR A 495 4.51 10.82 -8.19
CA THR A 495 4.67 12.24 -7.84
C THR A 495 3.77 12.59 -6.65
N SER A 496 4.05 13.72 -6.03
CA SER A 496 3.30 14.25 -4.90
C SER A 496 2.98 15.73 -5.10
N LEU A 497 2.11 16.28 -4.28
CA LEU A 497 1.79 17.72 -4.25
C LEU A 497 2.99 18.59 -3.87
N ALA A 498 4.05 18.00 -3.31
CA ALA A 498 5.27 18.71 -2.95
C ALA A 498 6.30 18.79 -4.10
N HIS A 499 6.15 18.02 -5.18
CA HIS A 499 7.00 18.13 -6.36
C HIS A 499 6.71 19.44 -7.08
N THR A 500 7.77 20.15 -7.49
CA THR A 500 7.68 21.41 -8.22
C THR A 500 8.10 21.24 -9.69
N SER A 501 7.75 22.19 -10.55
CA SER A 501 8.24 22.21 -11.95
C SER A 501 9.78 22.20 -11.99
N GLN A 502 10.45 22.84 -11.03
CA GLN A 502 11.91 22.82 -10.93
C GLN A 502 12.46 21.41 -10.62
N ASP A 503 11.73 20.61 -9.82
CA ASP A 503 12.11 19.23 -9.55
C ASP A 503 12.02 18.40 -10.83
N ILE A 504 10.98 18.61 -11.62
CA ILE A 504 10.79 17.93 -12.90
C ILE A 504 11.90 18.31 -13.89
N GLU A 505 12.20 19.60 -14.03
CA GLU A 505 13.27 20.10 -14.90
C GLU A 505 14.61 19.45 -14.53
N LYS A 506 15.01 19.48 -13.26
CA LYS A 506 16.22 18.81 -12.76
C LYS A 506 16.24 17.32 -13.04
N THR A 507 15.10 16.64 -12.86
CA THR A 507 14.99 15.21 -13.12
C THR A 507 15.15 14.88 -14.59
N VAL A 508 14.55 15.66 -15.48
CA VAL A 508 14.67 15.50 -16.94
C VAL A 508 16.11 15.78 -17.40
N GLU A 509 16.76 16.80 -16.86
CA GLU A 509 18.18 17.09 -17.14
C GLU A 509 19.08 15.95 -16.68
N ALA A 510 18.87 15.41 -15.46
CA ALA A 510 19.57 14.25 -14.94
C ALA A 510 19.36 13.03 -15.85
N ALA A 511 18.11 12.74 -16.23
CA ALA A 511 17.80 11.64 -17.14
C ALA A 511 18.51 11.80 -18.51
N ALA A 512 18.48 12.99 -19.09
CA ALA A 512 19.18 13.26 -20.35
C ALA A 512 20.70 13.10 -20.24
N LYS A 513 21.30 13.46 -19.11
CA LYS A 513 22.72 13.27 -18.82
C LYS A 513 23.08 11.78 -18.67
N VAL A 514 22.28 11.04 -17.93
CA VAL A 514 22.48 9.60 -17.69
C VAL A 514 22.28 8.81 -18.97
N LEU A 515 21.21 9.07 -19.74
CA LEU A 515 20.92 8.37 -20.98
C LEU A 515 21.99 8.54 -22.06
N ARG A 516 22.74 9.66 -22.05
CA ARG A 516 23.89 9.83 -22.98
C ARG A 516 25.09 8.93 -22.67
N ARG A 517 25.18 8.38 -21.45
CA ARG A 517 26.34 7.60 -20.98
C ARG A 517 26.07 6.10 -20.81
N ILE A 518 24.83 5.64 -21.01
CA ILE A 518 24.43 4.22 -20.86
C ILE A 518 24.02 3.62 -22.19
#